data_81ddf609fdb5b15af3cf4157901f6165
#
_entry.id   81ddf609fdb5b15af3cf4157901f6165
#
_cell.length_a   1.000
_cell.length_b   1.000
_cell.length_c   1.000
_cell.angle_alpha   90.00
_cell.angle_beta   90.00
_cell.angle_gamma   90.00
#
_symmetry.space_group_name_H-M   'P 1'
#
loop_
_entity.id
_entity.type
_entity.pdbx_description
1 polymer ?
#
loop_
_entity_poly.entity_id
_entity_poly.type
_entity_poly.pdbx_seq_one_letter_code
_entity_poly.pdbx_strand_id
1 'polypeptide(L)'
;ETDRSKIFVDRIVAKVSLGTNPAGVIVPAGVTCTFGNWALNVTNKSMFPYSEIVMPAGGSADADYRIDPNYEKAGFNVSQFNYLEVSDKGVLPADFSPMTDSKYCLENTMEHDAQTQAQTTAAVASAVYTPNSFTVGESWFRLLGVTYKTLADLQAVYNAAAAGTSDA
;
A
#
# COMPACT_ATOMS: atom_id res chain seq x y z
N GLU A 1 -0.43 -2.53 -54.35
CA GLU A 1 -0.26 -2.21 -52.91
C GLU A 1 -1.35 -2.97 -52.15
N THR A 2 -0.92 -3.94 -51.37
CA THR A 2 -1.84 -4.64 -50.51
C THR A 2 -2.25 -3.73 -49.38
N ASP A 3 -3.51 -3.33 -49.38
CA ASP A 3 -4.14 -2.58 -48.28
C ASP A 3 -4.13 -3.45 -47.02
N ARG A 4 -3.14 -3.24 -46.16
CA ARG A 4 -3.02 -3.98 -44.92
C ARG A 4 -3.93 -3.33 -43.88
N SER A 5 -4.98 -4.02 -43.47
CA SER A 5 -5.82 -3.60 -42.35
C SER A 5 -4.95 -3.47 -41.10
N LYS A 6 -4.97 -2.30 -40.47
CA LYS A 6 -4.32 -2.08 -39.18
C LYS A 6 -5.29 -2.47 -38.08
N ILE A 7 -4.88 -3.39 -37.23
CA ILE A 7 -5.62 -3.76 -36.03
C ILE A 7 -4.95 -3.05 -34.84
N PHE A 8 -5.70 -2.23 -34.16
CA PHE A 8 -5.25 -1.58 -32.94
C PHE A 8 -5.66 -2.47 -31.74
N VAL A 9 -4.70 -2.75 -30.88
CA VAL A 9 -4.91 -3.56 -29.67
C VAL A 9 -4.50 -2.73 -28.47
N ASP A 10 -5.44 -2.50 -27.57
CA ASP A 10 -5.20 -1.82 -26.32
C ASP A 10 -4.90 -2.81 -25.20
N ARG A 11 -3.94 -2.44 -24.35
CA ARG A 11 -3.66 -3.18 -23.13
C ARG A 11 -4.67 -2.75 -22.05
N ILE A 12 -5.47 -3.69 -21.60
CA ILE A 12 -6.51 -3.48 -20.58
C ILE A 12 -6.03 -3.81 -19.17
N VAL A 13 -4.87 -4.46 -19.04
CA VAL A 13 -4.33 -4.91 -17.75
C VAL A 13 -2.88 -4.45 -17.61
N ALA A 14 -2.58 -3.82 -16.48
CA ALA A 14 -1.22 -3.49 -16.09
C ALA A 14 -0.64 -4.61 -15.23
N LYS A 15 0.61 -5.00 -15.51
CA LYS A 15 1.41 -5.87 -14.65
C LYS A 15 2.23 -5.00 -13.71
N VAL A 16 2.06 -5.20 -12.42
CA VAL A 16 2.77 -4.48 -11.37
C VAL A 16 3.70 -5.44 -10.64
N SER A 17 4.94 -5.03 -10.44
CA SER A 17 5.92 -5.74 -9.62
C SER A 17 6.49 -4.75 -8.62
N LEU A 18 6.62 -5.18 -7.36
CA LEU A 18 7.20 -4.38 -6.32
C LEU A 18 8.60 -4.89 -6.00
N GLY A 19 9.57 -3.98 -6.06
CA GLY A 19 10.96 -4.25 -5.67
C GLY A 19 11.35 -3.41 -4.47
N THR A 20 12.19 -3.95 -3.60
CA THR A 20 12.81 -3.18 -2.53
C THR A 20 14.10 -2.54 -3.02
N ASN A 21 14.28 -1.26 -2.71
CA ASN A 21 15.59 -0.61 -2.82
C ASN A 21 16.26 -0.60 -1.45
N PRO A 22 17.22 -1.50 -1.17
CA PRO A 22 17.85 -1.58 0.14
C PRO A 22 18.54 -0.28 0.56
N ALA A 23 19.03 0.50 -0.40
CA ALA A 23 19.70 1.79 -0.13
C ALA A 23 18.72 2.90 0.27
N GLY A 24 17.42 2.75 -0.06
CA GLY A 24 16.36 3.70 0.27
C GLY A 24 15.67 3.43 1.60
N VAL A 25 15.95 2.31 2.25
CA VAL A 25 15.32 1.94 3.53
C VAL A 25 16.21 2.35 4.67
N ILE A 26 15.79 3.37 5.39
CA ILE A 26 16.48 3.81 6.62
C ILE A 26 15.98 2.96 7.78
N VAL A 27 16.80 2.01 8.21
CA VAL A 27 16.52 1.19 9.39
C VAL A 27 17.30 1.77 10.57
N PRO A 28 16.65 2.05 11.72
CA PRO A 28 17.35 2.51 12.90
C PRO A 28 18.43 1.51 13.35
N ALA A 29 19.50 2.01 13.96
CA ALA A 29 20.53 1.15 14.54
C ALA A 29 19.91 0.21 15.58
N GLY A 30 20.34 -1.04 15.57
CA GLY A 30 19.80 -2.06 16.49
C GLY A 30 18.42 -2.65 16.10
N VAL A 31 17.98 -2.42 14.88
CA VAL A 31 16.72 -2.99 14.35
C VAL A 31 17.00 -3.69 13.02
N THR A 32 16.38 -4.82 12.81
CA THR A 32 16.31 -5.49 11.51
C THR A 32 14.95 -5.25 10.88
N CYS A 33 14.92 -4.92 9.58
CA CYS A 33 13.69 -4.77 8.80
C CYS A 33 13.65 -5.82 7.70
N THR A 34 12.58 -6.61 7.68
CA THR A 34 12.36 -7.59 6.61
C THR A 34 11.04 -7.28 5.92
N PHE A 35 11.09 -7.06 4.62
CA PHE A 35 9.88 -6.96 3.80
C PHE A 35 9.30 -8.35 3.61
N GLY A 36 8.00 -8.46 3.83
CA GLY A 36 7.26 -9.72 3.72
C GLY A 36 6.48 -9.81 2.42
N ASN A 37 5.20 -9.57 2.51
CA ASN A 37 4.25 -9.71 1.42
C ASN A 37 3.73 -8.35 0.96
N TRP A 38 3.12 -8.30 -0.22
CA TRP A 38 2.52 -7.10 -0.76
C TRP A 38 1.21 -7.38 -1.49
N ALA A 39 0.38 -6.37 -1.65
CA ALA A 39 -0.86 -6.42 -2.39
C ALA A 39 -1.11 -5.10 -3.13
N LEU A 40 -2.03 -5.14 -4.10
CA LEU A 40 -2.61 -3.93 -4.68
C LEU A 40 -3.88 -3.57 -3.92
N ASN A 41 -4.03 -2.30 -3.64
CA ASN A 41 -5.23 -1.72 -3.03
C ASN A 41 -5.91 -0.77 -4.01
N VAL A 42 -7.21 -0.63 -3.92
CA VAL A 42 -8.03 0.26 -4.77
C VAL A 42 -7.84 -0.05 -6.25
N THR A 43 -8.08 -1.30 -6.65
CA THR A 43 -8.06 -1.70 -8.05
C THR A 43 -9.46 -1.70 -8.64
N ASN A 44 -9.61 -1.24 -9.88
CA ASN A 44 -10.90 -1.24 -10.57
C ASN A 44 -11.46 -2.65 -10.73
N LYS A 45 -12.77 -2.79 -10.58
CA LYS A 45 -13.54 -4.02 -10.83
C LYS A 45 -14.05 -4.12 -12.25
N SER A 46 -14.12 -3.02 -12.96
CA SER A 46 -14.68 -2.94 -14.31
C SER A 46 -13.80 -2.11 -15.23
N MET A 47 -13.94 -2.36 -16.51
CA MET A 47 -13.26 -1.65 -17.58
C MET A 47 -14.22 -1.43 -18.74
N PHE A 48 -13.92 -0.48 -19.59
CA PHE A 48 -14.55 -0.40 -20.91
C PHE A 48 -13.85 -1.34 -21.90
N PRO A 49 -14.60 -2.02 -22.77
CA PRO A 49 -14.02 -2.86 -23.83
C PRO A 49 -13.27 -2.04 -24.88
N TYR A 50 -13.54 -0.73 -24.96
CA TYR A 50 -12.83 0.23 -25.79
C TYR A 50 -12.40 1.38 -24.90
N SER A 51 -11.11 1.74 -24.97
CA SER A 51 -10.61 2.91 -24.25
C SER A 51 -11.01 4.16 -25.04
N GLU A 52 -11.83 5.00 -24.45
CA GLU A 52 -12.09 6.35 -24.93
C GLU A 52 -10.99 7.27 -24.41
N ILE A 53 -10.39 8.05 -25.32
CA ILE A 53 -9.40 9.06 -24.95
C ILE A 53 -10.15 10.38 -24.82
N VAL A 54 -10.14 10.95 -23.63
CA VAL A 54 -10.70 12.27 -23.37
C VAL A 54 -9.58 13.23 -23.02
N MET A 55 -9.55 14.35 -23.72
CA MET A 55 -8.72 15.46 -23.32
C MET A 55 -9.44 16.29 -22.27
N PRO A 56 -8.91 16.40 -21.05
CA PRO A 56 -9.51 17.27 -20.03
C PRO A 56 -9.53 18.71 -20.51
N ALA A 57 -10.58 19.44 -20.21
CA ALA A 57 -10.71 20.87 -20.55
C ALA A 57 -9.55 21.64 -19.90
N GLY A 58 -8.68 22.24 -20.73
CA GLY A 58 -7.48 22.95 -20.28
C GLY A 58 -6.24 22.07 -20.11
N GLY A 59 -6.29 20.78 -20.45
CA GLY A 59 -5.16 19.87 -20.40
C GLY A 59 -4.14 20.14 -21.51
N SER A 60 -2.91 19.71 -21.29
CA SER A 60 -1.87 19.66 -22.33
C SER A 60 -2.24 18.63 -23.38
N ALA A 61 -1.94 18.92 -24.64
CA ALA A 61 -2.14 18.00 -25.76
C ALA A 61 -1.37 16.67 -25.64
N ASP A 62 -0.45 16.57 -24.68
CA ASP A 62 0.35 15.37 -24.41
C ASP A 62 -0.29 14.43 -23.37
N ALA A 63 -1.44 14.78 -22.81
CA ALA A 63 -2.12 13.98 -21.82
C ALA A 63 -3.29 13.21 -22.42
N ASP A 64 -2.99 12.06 -23.00
CA ASP A 64 -3.98 11.09 -23.45
C ASP A 64 -4.57 10.40 -22.22
N TYR A 65 -5.66 10.93 -21.68
CA TYR A 65 -6.38 10.27 -20.59
C TYR A 65 -7.33 9.22 -21.15
N ARG A 66 -7.12 7.99 -20.73
CA ARG A 66 -8.06 6.91 -20.98
C ARG A 66 -9.09 6.91 -19.86
N ILE A 67 -10.36 6.89 -20.25
CA ILE A 67 -11.45 6.88 -19.28
C ILE A 67 -11.76 5.44 -18.87
N ASP A 68 -11.84 5.19 -17.56
CA ASP A 68 -12.43 3.99 -17.00
C ASP A 68 -13.86 4.24 -16.49
N PRO A 69 -14.62 3.18 -16.11
CA PRO A 69 -16.00 3.34 -15.65
C PRO A 69 -16.19 4.20 -14.39
N ASN A 70 -15.11 4.56 -13.70
CA ASN A 70 -15.15 5.35 -12.47
C ASN A 70 -14.63 6.79 -12.65
N TYR A 71 -14.21 7.16 -13.87
CA TYR A 71 -13.50 8.40 -14.16
C TYR A 71 -14.18 9.67 -13.60
N GLU A 72 -15.48 9.82 -13.79
CA GLU A 72 -16.21 11.01 -13.33
C GLU A 72 -17.01 10.78 -12.04
N LYS A 73 -16.81 9.64 -11.38
CA LYS A 73 -17.56 9.34 -10.17
C LYS A 73 -16.92 9.96 -8.96
N ALA A 74 -17.65 10.86 -8.33
CA ALA A 74 -17.20 11.50 -7.09
C ALA A 74 -17.17 10.51 -5.93
N GLY A 75 -16.10 10.59 -5.15
CA GLY A 75 -15.94 9.86 -3.89
C GLY A 75 -15.58 8.38 -4.04
N PHE A 76 -15.07 7.81 -2.97
CA PHE A 76 -14.74 6.39 -2.88
C PHE A 76 -15.98 5.56 -2.65
N ASN A 77 -16.16 4.51 -3.46
CA ASN A 77 -17.21 3.54 -3.28
C ASN A 77 -16.66 2.11 -3.40
N VAL A 78 -16.71 1.35 -2.32
CA VAL A 78 -16.24 -0.04 -2.25
C VAL A 78 -16.87 -0.97 -3.31
N SER A 79 -18.03 -0.63 -3.83
CA SER A 79 -18.64 -1.40 -4.92
C SER A 79 -17.91 -1.27 -6.26
N GLN A 80 -17.16 -0.20 -6.47
CA GLN A 80 -16.45 0.11 -7.70
C GLN A 80 -15.02 -0.43 -7.71
N PHE A 81 -14.44 -0.61 -6.53
CA PHE A 81 -13.04 -1.02 -6.35
C PHE A 81 -12.92 -2.31 -5.56
N ASN A 82 -11.87 -3.07 -5.84
CA ASN A 82 -11.34 -4.05 -4.90
C ASN A 82 -10.55 -3.27 -3.86
N TYR A 83 -10.95 -3.39 -2.62
CA TYR A 83 -10.38 -2.69 -1.50
C TYR A 83 -9.84 -3.69 -0.47
N LEU A 84 -8.63 -3.42 0.02
CA LEU A 84 -8.01 -4.22 1.07
C LEU A 84 -8.30 -3.61 2.43
N GLU A 85 -8.95 -4.37 3.30
CA GLU A 85 -9.02 -4.05 4.71
C GLU A 85 -7.84 -4.71 5.41
N VAL A 86 -6.88 -3.91 5.84
CA VAL A 86 -5.76 -4.37 6.67
C VAL A 86 -6.21 -4.32 8.12
N SER A 87 -6.31 -5.46 8.78
CA SER A 87 -6.68 -5.51 10.19
C SER A 87 -5.53 -5.01 11.08
N ASP A 88 -5.86 -4.29 12.14
CA ASP A 88 -4.91 -3.79 13.15
C ASP A 88 -4.18 -4.92 13.91
N LYS A 89 -4.58 -6.16 13.72
CA LYS A 89 -4.06 -7.33 14.45
C LYS A 89 -2.89 -8.04 13.76
N GLY A 90 -2.31 -7.44 12.72
CA GLY A 90 -1.17 -8.02 12.01
C GLY A 90 -1.48 -9.24 11.15
N VAL A 91 -2.76 -9.57 10.97
CA VAL A 91 -3.18 -10.60 10.03
C VAL A 91 -3.32 -9.96 8.66
N LEU A 92 -2.47 -10.39 7.73
CA LEU A 92 -2.55 -9.93 6.34
C LEU A 92 -3.73 -10.61 5.63
N PRO A 93 -4.52 -9.87 4.84
CA PRO A 93 -5.52 -10.46 3.98
C PRO A 93 -4.92 -11.51 3.04
N ALA A 94 -5.75 -12.45 2.58
CA ALA A 94 -5.35 -13.52 1.66
C ALA A 94 -4.80 -13.01 0.31
N ASP A 95 -5.09 -11.75 -0.04
CA ASP A 95 -4.61 -11.11 -1.26
C ASP A 95 -3.14 -10.70 -1.23
N PHE A 96 -2.49 -10.76 -0.07
CA PHE A 96 -1.06 -10.52 0.04
C PHE A 96 -0.27 -11.69 -0.50
N SER A 97 0.70 -11.41 -1.35
CA SER A 97 1.60 -12.37 -1.99
C SER A 97 3.05 -12.02 -1.70
N PRO A 98 3.97 -12.96 -1.84
CA PRO A 98 5.40 -12.69 -1.73
C PRO A 98 5.86 -11.54 -2.62
N MET A 99 6.91 -10.82 -2.20
CA MET A 99 7.48 -9.70 -2.96
C MET A 99 8.02 -10.10 -4.36
N THR A 100 8.26 -11.40 -4.57
CA THR A 100 8.69 -11.95 -5.87
C THR A 100 7.58 -12.06 -6.90
N ASP A 101 6.34 -12.01 -6.45
CA ASP A 101 5.18 -12.21 -7.31
C ASP A 101 4.76 -10.90 -7.98
N SER A 102 4.32 -11.00 -9.22
CA SER A 102 3.69 -9.87 -9.91
C SER A 102 2.17 -9.94 -9.73
N LYS A 103 1.55 -8.78 -9.67
CA LYS A 103 0.10 -8.63 -9.64
C LYS A 103 -0.40 -7.92 -10.88
N TYR A 104 -1.68 -8.10 -11.17
CA TYR A 104 -2.33 -7.49 -12.31
C TYR A 104 -3.50 -6.65 -11.84
N CYS A 105 -3.69 -5.49 -12.45
CA CYS A 105 -4.84 -4.64 -12.21
C CYS A 105 -5.39 -4.05 -13.51
N LEU A 106 -6.65 -3.71 -13.50
CA LEU A 106 -7.27 -2.92 -14.56
C LEU A 106 -6.76 -1.48 -14.47
N GLU A 107 -6.87 -0.76 -15.56
CA GLU A 107 -6.59 0.67 -15.61
C GLU A 107 -7.48 1.41 -14.60
N ASN A 108 -6.90 2.35 -13.88
CA ASN A 108 -7.59 3.20 -12.91
C ASN A 108 -7.21 4.66 -13.23
N THR A 109 -8.01 5.27 -14.08
CA THR A 109 -7.83 6.66 -14.50
C THR A 109 -8.77 7.52 -13.69
N MET A 110 -8.26 8.57 -13.10
CA MET A 110 -9.01 9.51 -12.31
C MET A 110 -9.01 10.87 -13.00
N GLU A 111 -10.08 11.65 -12.77
CA GLU A 111 -10.12 13.04 -13.19
C GLU A 111 -8.94 13.80 -12.56
N HIS A 112 -8.26 14.64 -13.38
CA HIS A 112 -7.03 15.31 -13.00
C HIS A 112 -7.13 16.10 -11.67
N ASP A 113 -8.26 16.79 -11.48
CA ASP A 113 -8.47 17.67 -10.31
C ASP A 113 -9.11 16.96 -9.12
N ALA A 114 -9.58 15.73 -9.30
CA ALA A 114 -10.30 14.96 -8.29
C ALA A 114 -9.51 13.76 -7.74
N GLN A 115 -8.21 13.67 -8.02
CA GLN A 115 -7.38 12.57 -7.56
C GLN A 115 -7.28 12.56 -6.04
N THR A 116 -7.82 11.50 -5.43
CA THR A 116 -7.71 11.27 -4.00
C THR A 116 -6.98 9.96 -3.73
N GLN A 117 -6.29 9.88 -2.60
CA GLN A 117 -5.62 8.65 -2.18
C GLN A 117 -6.60 7.48 -2.07
N ALA A 118 -7.86 7.75 -1.69
CA ALA A 118 -8.89 6.73 -1.57
C ALA A 118 -9.33 6.11 -2.90
N GLN A 119 -9.07 6.77 -4.02
CA GLN A 119 -9.46 6.32 -5.37
C GLN A 119 -8.25 5.91 -6.22
N THR A 120 -7.04 6.07 -5.72
CA THR A 120 -5.81 5.78 -6.44
C THR A 120 -5.34 4.36 -6.17
N THR A 121 -5.07 3.61 -7.22
CA THR A 121 -4.44 2.29 -7.08
C THR A 121 -3.07 2.42 -6.43
N ALA A 122 -2.87 1.73 -5.33
CA ALA A 122 -1.66 1.78 -4.54
C ALA A 122 -1.10 0.38 -4.26
N ALA A 123 0.22 0.28 -4.17
CA ALA A 123 0.88 -0.89 -3.64
C ALA A 123 1.01 -0.78 -2.12
N VAL A 124 0.58 -1.81 -1.41
CA VAL A 124 0.70 -1.93 0.04
C VAL A 124 1.64 -3.08 0.36
N ALA A 125 2.68 -2.80 1.11
CA ALA A 125 3.65 -3.82 1.52
C ALA A 125 3.70 -3.96 3.03
N SER A 126 3.93 -5.18 3.51
CA SER A 126 4.19 -5.47 4.91
C SER A 126 5.68 -5.45 5.19
N ALA A 127 6.06 -4.95 6.35
CA ALA A 127 7.41 -5.03 6.85
C ALA A 127 7.40 -5.45 8.32
N VAL A 128 8.32 -6.34 8.67
CA VAL A 128 8.56 -6.76 10.06
C VAL A 128 9.81 -6.06 10.55
N TYR A 129 9.64 -5.24 11.57
CA TYR A 129 10.73 -4.60 12.30
C TYR A 129 11.03 -5.42 13.56
N THR A 130 12.24 -5.94 13.62
CA THR A 130 12.68 -6.74 14.76
C THR A 130 13.86 -6.04 15.43
N PRO A 131 13.72 -5.54 16.66
CA PRO A 131 14.88 -5.08 17.45
C PRO A 131 15.85 -6.23 17.65
N ASN A 132 17.16 -5.97 17.60
CA ASN A 132 18.19 -7.02 17.69
C ASN A 132 18.13 -7.84 18.99
N SER A 133 17.50 -7.31 20.03
CA SER A 133 17.28 -8.01 21.31
C SER A 133 16.02 -8.87 21.34
N PHE A 134 15.23 -8.89 20.25
CA PHE A 134 13.95 -9.64 20.17
C PHE A 134 14.02 -10.70 19.08
N THR A 135 13.26 -11.76 19.27
CA THR A 135 13.02 -12.80 18.27
C THR A 135 11.62 -12.65 17.69
N VAL A 136 11.47 -12.87 16.38
CA VAL A 136 10.15 -12.84 15.74
C VAL A 136 9.22 -13.86 16.40
N GLY A 137 8.03 -13.41 16.81
CA GLY A 137 7.04 -14.24 17.51
C GLY A 137 7.13 -14.18 19.04
N GLU A 138 8.15 -13.55 19.61
CA GLU A 138 8.20 -13.30 21.06
C GLU A 138 7.21 -12.19 21.45
N SER A 139 6.64 -12.33 22.64
CA SER A 139 5.83 -11.28 23.25
C SER A 139 6.74 -10.18 23.80
N TRP A 140 6.29 -8.95 23.70
CA TRP A 140 6.97 -7.78 24.24
C TRP A 140 5.97 -6.80 24.83
N PHE A 141 6.45 -5.87 25.63
CA PHE A 141 5.64 -4.88 26.33
C PHE A 141 6.03 -3.48 25.86
N ARG A 142 5.07 -2.58 25.80
CA ARG A 142 5.32 -1.18 25.42
C ARG A 142 4.68 -0.23 26.41
N LEU A 143 5.46 0.74 26.88
CA LEU A 143 4.99 1.80 27.73
C LEU A 143 5.60 3.13 27.29
N LEU A 144 4.74 4.15 27.07
CA LEU A 144 5.14 5.50 26.68
C LEU A 144 6.13 5.54 25.48
N GLY A 145 5.93 4.66 24.49
CA GLY A 145 6.78 4.59 23.31
C GLY A 145 8.05 3.75 23.47
N VAL A 146 8.42 3.34 24.68
CA VAL A 146 9.59 2.48 24.95
C VAL A 146 9.15 1.02 24.95
N THR A 147 9.95 0.17 24.33
CA THR A 147 9.68 -1.28 24.22
C THR A 147 10.53 -2.03 25.24
N TYR A 148 9.89 -2.95 25.97
CA TYR A 148 10.51 -3.78 27.01
C TYR A 148 10.35 -5.25 26.62
N LYS A 149 11.42 -6.02 26.80
CA LYS A 149 11.44 -7.45 26.46
C LYS A 149 10.65 -8.30 27.45
N THR A 150 10.70 -7.94 28.73
CA THR A 150 9.99 -8.67 29.78
C THR A 150 9.04 -7.76 30.56
N LEU A 151 8.02 -8.36 31.17
CA LEU A 151 7.15 -7.64 32.09
C LEU A 151 7.91 -7.12 33.31
N ALA A 152 8.94 -7.84 33.74
CA ALA A 152 9.78 -7.42 34.85
C ALA A 152 10.57 -6.13 34.54
N ASP A 153 11.10 -6.00 33.34
CA ASP A 153 11.79 -4.76 32.91
C ASP A 153 10.84 -3.57 32.90
N LEU A 154 9.60 -3.78 32.40
CA LEU A 154 8.57 -2.75 32.41
C LEU A 154 8.16 -2.37 33.83
N GLN A 155 7.96 -3.36 34.71
CA GLN A 155 7.60 -3.14 36.10
C GLN A 155 8.71 -2.39 36.86
N ALA A 156 9.97 -2.71 36.60
CA ALA A 156 11.09 -2.03 37.22
C ALA A 156 11.10 -0.52 36.89
N VAL A 157 10.88 -0.17 35.60
CA VAL A 157 10.80 1.22 35.18
C VAL A 157 9.56 1.94 35.75
N TYR A 158 8.42 1.25 35.76
CA TYR A 158 7.20 1.81 36.34
C TYR A 158 7.37 2.09 37.85
N ASN A 159 7.93 1.15 38.60
CA ASN A 159 8.15 1.30 40.02
C ASN A 159 9.16 2.39 40.34
N ALA A 160 10.24 2.52 39.53
CA ALA A 160 11.21 3.60 39.69
C ALA A 160 10.58 4.98 39.44
N ALA A 161 9.72 5.10 38.41
CA ALA A 161 8.98 6.32 38.15
C ALA A 161 7.98 6.65 39.26
N ALA A 162 7.28 5.66 39.79
CA ALA A 162 6.34 5.84 40.89
C ALA A 162 7.04 6.23 42.21
N ALA A 163 8.21 5.68 42.47
CA ALA A 163 9.01 6.06 43.65
C ALA A 163 9.53 7.50 43.58
N GLY A 164 9.84 8.01 42.37
CA GLY A 164 10.27 9.38 42.17
C GLY A 164 9.16 10.44 42.28
N THR A 165 7.90 10.03 42.32
CA THR A 165 6.74 10.93 42.48
C THR A 165 6.20 11.02 43.90
N SER A 166 6.77 10.27 44.84
CA SER A 166 6.29 10.20 46.23
C SER A 166 6.90 11.27 47.18
N ASP A 167 7.77 12.14 46.67
CA ASP A 167 8.44 13.19 47.46
C ASP A 167 8.15 14.62 46.90
N ALA A 168 6.86 14.95 46.71
CA ALA A 168 6.45 16.33 46.44
C ALA A 168 5.18 16.67 47.21
#